data_104c4fb038324bea5682096f09be5d34
#
_entry.id   104c4fb038324bea5682096f09be5d34
#
_cell.length_a   1.000
_cell.length_b   1.000
_cell.length_c   1.000
_cell.angle_alpha   90.00
_cell.angle_beta   90.00
_cell.angle_gamma   90.00
#
_symmetry.space_group_name_H-M   'P 1'
#
loop_
_entity.id
_entity.type
_entity.pdbx_description
1 polymer ?
#
loop_
_entity_poly.entity_id
_entity_poly.type
_entity_poly.pdbx_seq_one_letter_code
_entity_poly.pdbx_strand_id
1 'polypeptide(L)'
;MSAAPEETREPEPVTSRRGFFWVGRDRSEQTYGTVASGPMYVEWEEPVDRRHPYPIVLIHGGGGQGLDWIGTPDGRPGWAPYLVREGYAVYVVDRPGHGRAAFLPDVFGPAGAVPTYQFFEWLFKPPAQGPIAHPAAELHTRWPGGGSDDAVFDQLVAAMGPMSRDFAATHRREQARGAELLDRIGPAVLFSHSAGGPCGWLTADARPDLVRAIVALEPMGPPFLHDPDRGLNLAWGPAAAPLTYDPPVSDPSELRLVSSEPPAPGLPPMVLQEEPARRLRNLAGIPIAVVSAEASRFVHFDGYLPAFLEQAGCDVELVRLGDRGIHGNAHGMIFEENHREVLGVVLNWLEGRLGG
;
A
#
# COMPACT_ATOMS: atom_id res chain seq x y z
N MET A 1 37.51 -23.46 -5.17
CA MET A 1 36.34 -23.35 -4.27
C MET A 1 35.58 -22.12 -4.70
N SER A 2 34.47 -22.31 -5.42
CA SER A 2 33.61 -21.21 -5.85
C SER A 2 32.87 -20.71 -4.59
N ALA A 3 32.91 -19.41 -4.34
CA ALA A 3 32.09 -18.82 -3.29
C ALA A 3 30.60 -19.08 -3.63
N ALA A 4 29.81 -19.50 -2.65
CA ALA A 4 28.37 -19.60 -2.83
C ALA A 4 27.83 -18.23 -3.28
N PRO A 5 26.77 -18.20 -4.12
CA PRO A 5 26.15 -16.95 -4.49
C PRO A 5 25.79 -16.15 -3.24
N GLU A 6 25.93 -14.84 -3.28
CA GLU A 6 25.70 -13.91 -2.16
C GLU A 6 24.27 -13.99 -1.57
N GLU A 7 23.34 -14.52 -2.34
CA GLU A 7 21.93 -14.73 -2.00
C GLU A 7 21.66 -15.73 -0.86
N THR A 8 22.61 -16.63 -0.53
CA THR A 8 22.41 -17.68 0.48
C THR A 8 23.01 -17.34 1.84
N ARG A 9 23.67 -16.19 1.97
CA ARG A 9 24.26 -15.78 3.26
C ARG A 9 23.17 -15.18 4.14
N GLU A 10 22.92 -15.80 5.30
CA GLU A 10 22.09 -15.16 6.33
C GLU A 10 22.68 -13.80 6.65
N PRO A 11 21.84 -12.74 6.61
CA PRO A 11 22.34 -11.40 6.84
C PRO A 11 22.86 -11.26 8.27
N GLU A 12 23.94 -10.52 8.44
CA GLU A 12 24.57 -10.26 9.74
C GLU A 12 23.54 -9.73 10.76
N PRO A 13 23.57 -10.20 12.01
CA PRO A 13 22.70 -9.73 13.06
C PRO A 13 22.86 -8.22 13.31
N VAL A 14 21.76 -7.52 13.49
CA VAL A 14 21.76 -6.08 13.81
C VAL A 14 21.20 -5.88 15.20
N THR A 15 21.89 -5.06 16.01
CA THR A 15 21.36 -4.62 17.30
C THR A 15 20.37 -3.48 17.07
N SER A 16 19.16 -3.65 17.58
CA SER A 16 18.08 -2.67 17.44
C SER A 16 17.34 -2.45 18.76
N ARG A 17 16.60 -1.35 18.80
CA ARG A 17 15.57 -1.08 19.81
C ARG A 17 14.21 -1.22 19.14
N ARG A 18 13.24 -1.80 19.81
CA ARG A 18 11.88 -1.94 19.30
C ARG A 18 10.84 -1.69 20.38
N GLY A 19 9.66 -1.33 19.94
CA GLY A 19 8.53 -1.11 20.81
C GLY A 19 7.25 -0.91 20.02
N PHE A 20 6.19 -0.50 20.70
CA PHE A 20 4.92 -0.22 20.06
C PHE A 20 4.17 0.90 20.78
N PHE A 21 3.19 1.48 20.08
CA PHE A 21 2.24 2.44 20.64
C PHE A 21 0.98 2.49 19.78
N TRP A 22 -0.05 3.14 20.27
CA TRP A 22 -1.23 3.50 19.48
C TRP A 22 -1.28 5.00 19.22
N VAL A 23 -1.76 5.38 18.04
CA VAL A 23 -2.23 6.73 17.73
C VAL A 23 -3.74 6.72 17.60
N GLY A 24 -4.38 7.86 17.82
CA GLY A 24 -5.83 7.98 17.88
C GLY A 24 -6.34 8.00 19.31
N ARG A 25 -6.64 9.22 19.78
CA ARG A 25 -7.19 9.45 21.13
C ARG A 25 -8.70 9.68 21.13
N ASP A 26 -9.32 9.63 19.95
CA ASP A 26 -10.74 9.86 19.81
C ASP A 26 -11.54 8.79 20.51
N ARG A 27 -12.66 9.21 21.05
CA ARG A 27 -13.60 8.36 21.77
C ARG A 27 -14.95 8.36 21.04
N SER A 28 -15.63 7.24 21.10
CA SER A 28 -16.98 7.06 20.58
C SER A 28 -17.90 6.68 21.73
N GLU A 29 -18.98 7.44 21.91
CA GLU A 29 -20.02 7.13 22.88
C GLU A 29 -20.94 6.05 22.32
N GLN A 30 -21.08 4.95 23.05
CA GLN A 30 -21.96 3.84 22.76
C GLN A 30 -23.00 3.71 23.86
N THR A 31 -24.06 2.98 23.62
CA THR A 31 -25.14 2.77 24.63
C THR A 31 -24.65 2.08 25.90
N TYR A 32 -23.52 1.36 25.81
CA TYR A 32 -22.91 0.60 26.91
C TYR A 32 -21.65 1.28 27.50
N GLY A 33 -21.28 2.45 27.00
CA GLY A 33 -20.13 3.21 27.49
C GLY A 33 -19.26 3.80 26.38
N THR A 34 -18.18 4.48 26.76
CA THR A 34 -17.24 5.14 25.84
C THR A 34 -16.17 4.15 25.39
N VAL A 35 -15.94 4.06 24.09
CA VAL A 35 -14.92 3.19 23.48
C VAL A 35 -13.92 3.99 22.65
N ALA A 36 -12.74 3.41 22.35
CA ALA A 36 -11.77 4.01 21.44
C ALA A 36 -12.32 4.05 20.01
N SER A 37 -12.19 5.19 19.33
CA SER A 37 -12.72 5.39 17.99
C SER A 37 -11.67 5.07 16.90
N GLY A 38 -11.40 3.79 16.70
CA GLY A 38 -10.53 3.30 15.63
C GLY A 38 -9.08 3.83 15.73
N PRO A 39 -8.32 3.43 16.74
CA PRO A 39 -6.90 3.74 16.80
C PRO A 39 -6.13 2.99 15.70
N MET A 40 -4.94 3.48 15.38
CA MET A 40 -3.93 2.77 14.59
C MET A 40 -2.89 2.18 15.55
N TYR A 41 -2.54 0.92 15.38
CA TYR A 41 -1.42 0.33 16.08
C TYR A 41 -0.14 0.61 15.30
N VAL A 42 0.95 0.86 16.02
CA VAL A 42 2.27 1.14 15.44
C VAL A 42 3.32 0.32 16.17
N GLU A 43 3.98 -0.57 15.46
CA GLU A 43 5.20 -1.24 15.91
C GLU A 43 6.39 -0.53 15.29
N TRP A 44 7.47 -0.36 16.03
CA TRP A 44 8.66 0.29 15.52
C TRP A 44 9.91 -0.49 15.89
N GLU A 45 10.89 -0.43 15.00
CA GLU A 45 12.22 -0.95 15.20
C GLU A 45 13.25 0.06 14.68
N GLU A 46 14.25 0.38 15.48
CA GLU A 46 15.31 1.32 15.15
C GLU A 46 16.67 0.66 15.38
N PRO A 47 17.52 0.56 14.34
CA PRO A 47 18.88 0.05 14.51
C PRO A 47 19.70 1.00 15.39
N VAL A 48 20.62 0.45 16.19
CA VAL A 48 21.54 1.25 17.00
C VAL A 48 22.46 2.09 16.09
N ASP A 49 22.88 1.50 14.97
CA ASP A 49 23.61 2.18 13.90
C ASP A 49 22.66 2.69 12.82
N ARG A 50 21.93 3.76 13.12
CA ARG A 50 21.02 4.40 12.19
C ARG A 50 21.81 5.18 11.12
N ARG A 51 21.61 4.84 9.85
CA ARG A 51 22.31 5.44 8.71
C ARG A 51 21.49 6.43 7.91
N HIS A 52 20.15 6.38 8.03
CA HIS A 52 19.25 7.22 7.26
C HIS A 52 18.49 8.21 8.15
N PRO A 53 18.35 9.49 7.74
CA PRO A 53 17.74 10.53 8.56
C PRO A 53 16.23 10.36 8.72
N TYR A 54 15.56 9.76 7.73
CA TYR A 54 14.12 9.59 7.72
C TYR A 54 13.73 8.13 7.95
N PRO A 55 12.82 7.84 8.89
CA PRO A 55 12.26 6.51 9.05
C PRO A 55 11.35 6.16 7.88
N ILE A 56 11.09 4.86 7.70
CA ILE A 56 10.12 4.34 6.75
C ILE A 56 8.88 3.88 7.51
N VAL A 57 7.70 4.38 7.09
CA VAL A 57 6.39 3.92 7.56
C VAL A 57 5.85 2.90 6.55
N LEU A 58 5.58 1.69 7.00
CA LEU A 58 5.09 0.57 6.21
C LEU A 58 3.59 0.37 6.40
N ILE A 59 2.81 0.58 5.32
CA ILE A 59 1.35 0.59 5.32
C ILE A 59 0.85 -0.60 4.50
N HIS A 60 0.21 -1.58 5.15
CA HIS A 60 -0.26 -2.84 4.56
C HIS A 60 -1.48 -2.69 3.64
N GLY A 61 -1.75 -3.72 2.84
CA GLY A 61 -2.87 -3.84 1.91
C GLY A 61 -4.24 -4.10 2.56
N GLY A 62 -5.24 -4.35 1.72
CA GLY A 62 -6.61 -4.64 2.16
C GLY A 62 -6.74 -5.99 2.84
N GLY A 63 -7.44 -6.03 3.98
CA GLY A 63 -7.58 -7.23 4.80
C GLY A 63 -6.31 -7.69 5.50
N GLY A 64 -5.13 -7.20 5.08
CA GLY A 64 -3.84 -7.51 5.65
C GLY A 64 -3.55 -6.80 6.98
N GLN A 65 -2.32 -6.87 7.42
CA GLN A 65 -1.86 -6.29 8.67
C GLN A 65 -0.35 -6.01 8.60
N GLY A 66 0.21 -5.33 9.59
CA GLY A 66 1.65 -4.99 9.61
C GLY A 66 2.57 -6.20 9.49
N LEU A 67 2.12 -7.40 9.84
CA LEU A 67 2.90 -8.63 9.69
C LEU A 67 3.28 -8.90 8.22
N ASP A 68 2.55 -8.40 7.25
CA ASP A 68 2.87 -8.52 5.81
C ASP A 68 4.24 -7.90 5.46
N TRP A 69 4.74 -7.00 6.30
CA TRP A 69 6.04 -6.36 6.17
C TRP A 69 7.14 -6.98 7.03
N ILE A 70 6.76 -7.71 8.11
CA ILE A 70 7.69 -8.32 9.07
C ILE A 70 8.18 -9.68 8.58
N GLY A 71 7.31 -10.46 7.96
CA GLY A 71 7.61 -11.78 7.43
C GLY A 71 6.84 -12.07 6.15
N THR A 72 7.21 -13.14 5.48
CA THR A 72 6.51 -13.67 4.31
C THR A 72 5.71 -14.91 4.69
N PRO A 73 4.67 -15.27 3.93
CA PRO A 73 3.85 -16.46 4.23
C PRO A 73 4.62 -17.77 4.27
N ASP A 74 5.77 -17.85 3.58
CA ASP A 74 6.67 -19.02 3.58
C ASP A 74 7.76 -18.95 4.67
N GLY A 75 7.69 -17.98 5.59
CA GLY A 75 8.53 -17.87 6.79
C GLY A 75 9.86 -17.16 6.61
N ARG A 76 10.14 -16.56 5.45
CA ARG A 76 11.30 -15.69 5.26
C ARG A 76 11.09 -14.32 5.94
N PRO A 77 12.15 -13.55 6.28
CA PRO A 77 12.01 -12.16 6.70
C PRO A 77 11.31 -11.31 5.64
N GLY A 78 10.41 -10.42 6.06
CA GLY A 78 9.79 -9.40 5.21
C GLY A 78 10.71 -8.19 4.99
N TRP A 79 10.16 -7.11 4.43
CA TRP A 79 10.94 -5.90 4.16
C TRP A 79 11.38 -5.16 5.42
N ALA A 80 10.60 -5.15 6.50
CA ALA A 80 10.95 -4.43 7.73
C ALA A 80 12.30 -4.87 8.32
N PRO A 81 12.61 -6.17 8.53
CA PRO A 81 13.93 -6.61 8.96
C PRO A 81 15.06 -6.23 8.02
N TYR A 82 14.84 -6.24 6.70
CA TYR A 82 15.88 -5.83 5.75
C TYR A 82 16.14 -4.32 5.84
N LEU A 83 15.11 -3.49 5.92
CA LEU A 83 15.24 -2.04 6.09
C LEU A 83 15.99 -1.66 7.37
N VAL A 84 15.74 -2.37 8.47
CA VAL A 84 16.49 -2.18 9.73
C VAL A 84 17.98 -2.50 9.53
N ARG A 85 18.31 -3.56 8.78
CA ARG A 85 19.71 -3.89 8.45
C ARG A 85 20.36 -2.85 7.56
N GLU A 86 19.58 -2.25 6.64
CA GLU A 86 20.04 -1.11 5.83
C GLU A 86 20.16 0.19 6.62
N GLY A 87 19.91 0.19 7.93
CA GLY A 87 20.08 1.35 8.83
C GLY A 87 18.89 2.29 8.87
N TYR A 88 17.73 1.89 8.38
CA TYR A 88 16.49 2.65 8.54
C TYR A 88 15.81 2.36 9.87
N ALA A 89 15.30 3.38 10.54
CA ALA A 89 14.23 3.18 11.51
C ALA A 89 12.93 2.86 10.76
N VAL A 90 12.16 1.89 11.25
CA VAL A 90 10.96 1.38 10.60
C VAL A 90 9.77 1.49 11.53
N TYR A 91 8.64 1.95 11.03
CA TYR A 91 7.35 1.97 11.68
C TYR A 91 6.36 1.13 10.88
N VAL A 92 5.95 0.00 11.43
CA VAL A 92 4.98 -0.91 10.82
C VAL A 92 3.63 -0.64 11.43
N VAL A 93 2.64 -0.27 10.61
CA VAL A 93 1.32 0.07 11.11
C VAL A 93 0.30 -1.03 10.84
N ASP A 94 -0.63 -1.22 11.80
CA ASP A 94 -1.93 -1.82 11.50
C ASP A 94 -2.93 -0.68 11.36
N ARG A 95 -3.47 -0.52 10.15
CA ARG A 95 -4.45 0.53 9.85
C ARG A 95 -5.71 0.37 10.73
N PRO A 96 -6.45 1.44 11.04
CA PRO A 96 -7.68 1.33 11.81
C PRO A 96 -8.62 0.22 11.31
N GLY A 97 -9.02 -0.68 12.19
CA GLY A 97 -9.87 -1.82 11.88
C GLY A 97 -9.15 -3.05 11.31
N HIS A 98 -7.81 -3.08 11.35
CA HIS A 98 -7.01 -4.21 10.85
C HIS A 98 -6.04 -4.73 11.92
N GLY A 99 -5.72 -6.02 11.87
CA GLY A 99 -4.72 -6.65 12.72
C GLY A 99 -4.91 -6.33 14.20
N ARG A 100 -3.87 -5.78 14.83
CA ARG A 100 -3.89 -5.38 16.26
C ARG A 100 -4.73 -4.12 16.52
N ALA A 101 -5.03 -3.32 15.50
CA ALA A 101 -6.00 -2.21 15.54
C ALA A 101 -7.42 -2.72 15.28
N ALA A 102 -7.94 -3.55 16.17
CA ALA A 102 -9.11 -4.40 16.01
C ALA A 102 -10.32 -3.73 15.33
N PHE A 103 -10.99 -4.49 14.47
CA PHE A 103 -12.25 -4.07 13.86
C PHE A 103 -13.38 -4.09 14.90
N LEU A 104 -13.96 -2.92 15.17
CA LEU A 104 -15.09 -2.74 16.10
C LEU A 104 -16.32 -2.35 15.29
N PRO A 105 -17.32 -3.23 15.11
CA PRO A 105 -18.51 -2.92 14.30
C PRO A 105 -19.24 -1.65 14.73
N ASP A 106 -19.30 -1.36 16.03
CA ASP A 106 -19.94 -0.15 16.57
C ASP A 106 -19.20 1.16 16.17
N VAL A 107 -17.97 1.05 15.71
CA VAL A 107 -17.14 2.19 15.28
C VAL A 107 -17.00 2.25 13.75
N PHE A 108 -16.86 1.09 13.11
CA PHE A 108 -16.60 0.98 11.66
C PHE A 108 -17.87 0.66 10.84
N GLY A 109 -19.00 0.42 11.50
CA GLY A 109 -20.17 -0.13 10.85
C GLY A 109 -20.01 -1.62 10.53
N PRO A 110 -20.93 -2.20 9.74
CA PRO A 110 -20.84 -3.62 9.40
C PRO A 110 -19.57 -3.92 8.61
N ALA A 111 -18.96 -5.07 8.94
CA ALA A 111 -17.87 -5.61 8.18
C ALA A 111 -18.32 -5.97 6.75
N GLY A 112 -17.44 -5.83 5.78
CA GLY A 112 -17.57 -6.43 4.47
C GLY A 112 -17.48 -7.96 4.54
N ALA A 113 -17.67 -8.61 3.40
CA ALA A 113 -17.42 -10.04 3.29
C ALA A 113 -15.96 -10.36 3.64
N VAL A 114 -15.74 -11.46 4.35
CA VAL A 114 -14.39 -11.99 4.55
C VAL A 114 -13.84 -12.38 3.17
N PRO A 115 -12.63 -11.97 2.81
CA PRO A 115 -12.03 -12.38 1.56
C PRO A 115 -11.93 -13.90 1.46
N THR A 116 -12.28 -14.44 0.30
CA THR A 116 -12.28 -15.90 0.07
C THR A 116 -10.94 -16.38 -0.48
N TYR A 117 -10.67 -17.68 -0.34
CA TYR A 117 -9.54 -18.34 -1.02
C TYR A 117 -9.51 -18.03 -2.51
N GLN A 118 -10.65 -18.13 -3.20
CA GLN A 118 -10.77 -17.87 -4.64
C GLN A 118 -10.41 -16.44 -5.01
N PHE A 119 -10.77 -15.47 -4.16
CA PHE A 119 -10.39 -14.07 -4.37
C PHE A 119 -8.86 -13.90 -4.25
N PHE A 120 -8.23 -14.50 -3.27
CA PHE A 120 -6.79 -14.39 -3.08
C PHE A 120 -6.00 -15.24 -4.09
N GLU A 121 -6.51 -16.40 -4.51
CA GLU A 121 -5.95 -17.14 -5.65
C GLU A 121 -5.89 -16.26 -6.89
N TRP A 122 -7.01 -15.64 -7.23
CA TRP A 122 -7.10 -14.75 -8.37
C TRP A 122 -6.18 -13.51 -8.24
N LEU A 123 -5.88 -13.05 -7.02
CA LEU A 123 -5.08 -11.86 -6.79
C LEU A 123 -3.58 -12.14 -6.70
N PHE A 124 -3.18 -13.27 -6.11
CA PHE A 124 -1.81 -13.53 -5.69
C PHE A 124 -1.16 -14.78 -6.30
N LYS A 125 -1.94 -15.74 -6.81
CA LYS A 125 -1.35 -16.98 -7.33
C LYS A 125 -1.20 -16.96 -8.85
N PRO A 126 -0.17 -17.69 -9.38
CA PRO A 126 -0.16 -18.03 -10.80
C PRO A 126 -1.47 -18.71 -11.20
N PRO A 127 -1.96 -18.51 -12.43
CA PRO A 127 -3.17 -19.17 -12.87
C PRO A 127 -2.97 -20.69 -12.75
N ALA A 128 -3.72 -21.32 -11.86
CA ALA A 128 -3.85 -22.78 -11.88
C ALA A 128 -4.44 -23.19 -13.23
N GLN A 129 -4.31 -24.47 -13.61
CA GLN A 129 -4.87 -25.02 -14.86
C GLN A 129 -6.38 -24.70 -14.96
N GLY A 130 -6.73 -23.55 -15.52
CA GLY A 130 -8.06 -22.98 -15.60
C GLY A 130 -8.09 -21.75 -16.51
N PRO A 131 -9.20 -21.06 -16.65
CA PRO A 131 -9.25 -19.86 -17.47
C PRO A 131 -8.32 -18.80 -16.88
N ILE A 132 -7.45 -18.27 -17.73
CA ILE A 132 -6.50 -17.21 -17.41
C ILE A 132 -7.28 -15.96 -17.00
N ALA A 133 -7.05 -15.48 -15.78
CA ALA A 133 -7.79 -14.34 -15.24
C ALA A 133 -7.52 -13.02 -15.99
N HIS A 134 -6.31 -12.88 -16.58
CA HIS A 134 -5.87 -11.76 -17.40
C HIS A 134 -4.63 -12.17 -18.21
N PRO A 135 -4.35 -11.51 -19.35
CA PRO A 135 -3.26 -11.93 -20.24
C PRO A 135 -1.87 -12.00 -19.61
N ALA A 136 -1.56 -11.12 -18.65
CA ALA A 136 -0.24 -11.09 -18.01
C ALA A 136 -0.06 -12.17 -16.93
N ALA A 137 -1.12 -12.86 -16.50
CA ALA A 137 -1.04 -13.85 -15.41
C ALA A 137 -0.08 -15.01 -15.71
N GLU A 138 0.10 -15.38 -16.99
CA GLU A 138 1.04 -16.43 -17.42
C GLU A 138 2.49 -16.10 -17.11
N LEU A 139 2.83 -14.83 -16.93
CA LEU A 139 4.16 -14.38 -16.57
C LEU A 139 4.48 -14.58 -15.07
N HIS A 140 3.46 -14.90 -14.25
CA HIS A 140 3.65 -15.04 -12.81
C HIS A 140 4.41 -16.33 -12.48
N THR A 141 5.64 -16.20 -11.99
CA THR A 141 6.54 -17.31 -11.67
C THR A 141 7.20 -17.21 -10.29
N ARG A 142 6.87 -16.20 -9.49
CA ARG A 142 7.53 -15.88 -8.22
C ARG A 142 6.72 -16.18 -6.97
N TRP A 143 5.60 -16.86 -7.11
CA TRP A 143 4.85 -17.33 -5.94
C TRP A 143 5.68 -18.37 -5.16
N PRO A 144 5.90 -18.22 -3.83
CA PRO A 144 6.78 -19.08 -3.05
C PRO A 144 6.16 -20.42 -2.64
N GLY A 145 4.90 -20.65 -2.97
CA GLY A 145 4.17 -21.88 -2.70
C GLY A 145 3.87 -22.68 -3.96
N GLY A 146 3.17 -23.77 -3.83
CA GLY A 146 2.74 -24.57 -4.98
C GLY A 146 2.05 -25.88 -4.62
N GLY A 147 1.44 -26.50 -5.64
CA GLY A 147 0.72 -27.77 -5.50
C GLY A 147 -0.72 -27.62 -5.02
N SER A 148 -1.36 -28.77 -4.78
CA SER A 148 -2.76 -28.86 -4.34
C SER A 148 -2.96 -28.56 -2.85
N ASP A 149 -1.88 -28.62 -2.05
CA ASP A 149 -1.85 -28.37 -0.61
C ASP A 149 -0.79 -27.29 -0.36
N ASP A 150 -1.17 -26.04 -0.67
CA ASP A 150 -0.28 -24.88 -0.62
C ASP A 150 -0.34 -24.24 0.77
N ALA A 151 0.48 -24.76 1.70
CA ALA A 151 0.57 -24.26 3.07
C ALA A 151 0.99 -22.78 3.14
N VAL A 152 1.74 -22.28 2.16
CA VAL A 152 2.13 -20.87 2.06
C VAL A 152 0.89 -20.01 1.79
N PHE A 153 0.03 -20.48 0.90
CA PHE A 153 -1.21 -19.79 0.60
C PHE A 153 -2.18 -19.80 1.79
N ASP A 154 -2.25 -20.93 2.53
CA ASP A 154 -3.04 -21.01 3.76
C ASP A 154 -2.57 -20.01 4.82
N GLN A 155 -1.25 -19.79 4.96
CA GLN A 155 -0.70 -18.76 5.85
C GLN A 155 -1.11 -17.35 5.41
N LEU A 156 -1.06 -17.07 4.12
CA LEU A 156 -1.51 -15.77 3.59
C LEU A 156 -2.99 -15.53 3.91
N VAL A 157 -3.85 -16.50 3.59
CA VAL A 157 -5.30 -16.35 3.79
C VAL A 157 -5.66 -16.26 5.28
N ALA A 158 -4.99 -17.02 6.15
CA ALA A 158 -5.20 -16.99 7.59
C ALA A 158 -4.86 -15.63 8.23
N ALA A 159 -3.95 -14.85 7.62
CA ALA A 159 -3.57 -13.53 8.11
C ALA A 159 -4.59 -12.44 7.75
N MET A 160 -5.56 -12.74 6.86
CA MET A 160 -6.46 -11.75 6.28
C MET A 160 -7.76 -11.61 7.07
N GLY A 161 -8.22 -10.36 7.20
CA GLY A 161 -9.47 -10.02 7.86
C GLY A 161 -10.45 -9.26 6.96
N PRO A 162 -11.69 -9.02 7.44
CA PRO A 162 -12.66 -8.21 6.72
C PRO A 162 -12.26 -6.73 6.73
N MET A 163 -12.71 -5.99 5.72
CA MET A 163 -12.64 -4.54 5.68
C MET A 163 -14.01 -3.91 5.95
N SER A 164 -14.03 -2.66 6.38
CA SER A 164 -15.29 -1.89 6.44
C SER A 164 -15.83 -1.67 5.03
N ARG A 165 -17.16 -1.63 4.90
CA ARG A 165 -17.85 -1.21 3.66
C ARG A 165 -17.92 0.32 3.52
N ASP A 166 -17.69 1.06 4.61
CA ASP A 166 -17.61 2.54 4.58
C ASP A 166 -16.17 2.98 4.36
N PHE A 167 -15.73 2.93 3.11
CA PHE A 167 -14.39 3.37 2.72
C PHE A 167 -14.17 4.86 2.99
N ALA A 168 -15.20 5.70 2.85
CA ALA A 168 -15.06 7.13 3.10
C ALA A 168 -14.77 7.42 4.58
N ALA A 169 -15.48 6.78 5.50
CA ALA A 169 -15.19 6.92 6.93
C ALA A 169 -13.86 6.29 7.32
N THR A 170 -13.52 5.13 6.72
CA THR A 170 -12.23 4.46 6.95
C THR A 170 -11.07 5.35 6.52
N HIS A 171 -11.10 5.89 5.31
CA HIS A 171 -10.06 6.76 4.77
C HIS A 171 -9.92 8.07 5.57
N ARG A 172 -11.02 8.66 6.06
CA ARG A 172 -10.93 9.82 6.99
C ARG A 172 -10.22 9.46 8.30
N ARG A 173 -10.48 8.27 8.86
CA ARG A 173 -9.76 7.80 10.05
C ARG A 173 -8.28 7.56 9.74
N GLU A 174 -7.97 6.90 8.65
CA GLU A 174 -6.58 6.67 8.21
C GLU A 174 -5.83 7.99 8.03
N GLN A 175 -6.44 9.00 7.41
CA GLN A 175 -5.88 10.35 7.29
C GLN A 175 -5.55 10.94 8.67
N ALA A 176 -6.50 10.90 9.60
CA ALA A 176 -6.30 11.44 10.94
C ALA A 176 -5.19 10.69 11.70
N ARG A 177 -5.19 9.35 11.63
CA ARG A 177 -4.18 8.52 12.33
C ARG A 177 -2.80 8.64 11.69
N GLY A 178 -2.71 8.70 10.37
CA GLY A 178 -1.46 8.97 9.66
C GLY A 178 -0.88 10.33 10.03
N ALA A 179 -1.71 11.37 10.11
CA ALA A 179 -1.29 12.68 10.56
C ALA A 179 -0.76 12.67 12.00
N GLU A 180 -1.50 12.07 12.95
CA GLU A 180 -1.06 11.93 14.35
C GLU A 180 0.24 11.11 14.47
N LEU A 181 0.43 10.10 13.62
CA LEU A 181 1.67 9.33 13.57
C LEU A 181 2.83 10.23 13.18
N LEU A 182 2.71 10.97 12.07
CA LEU A 182 3.77 11.88 11.62
C LEU A 182 4.04 13.02 12.60
N ASP A 183 3.02 13.56 13.26
CA ASP A 183 3.19 14.55 14.32
C ASP A 183 4.03 14.01 15.51
N ARG A 184 3.97 12.69 15.72
CA ARG A 184 4.71 12.03 16.80
C ARG A 184 6.15 11.66 16.42
N ILE A 185 6.36 11.15 15.18
CA ILE A 185 7.66 10.61 14.76
C ILE A 185 8.51 11.58 13.95
N GLY A 186 7.90 12.67 13.45
CA GLY A 186 8.56 13.64 12.58
C GLY A 186 8.56 13.21 11.10
N PRO A 187 9.42 13.84 10.29
CA PRO A 187 9.48 13.57 8.85
C PRO A 187 9.83 12.12 8.53
N ALA A 188 9.09 11.52 7.59
CA ALA A 188 9.20 10.10 7.22
C ALA A 188 9.00 9.86 5.72
N VAL A 189 9.38 8.68 5.25
CA VAL A 189 9.04 8.12 3.95
C VAL A 189 7.86 7.15 4.14
N LEU A 190 6.89 7.18 3.21
CA LEU A 190 5.73 6.29 3.28
C LEU A 190 5.85 5.19 2.22
N PHE A 191 5.86 3.92 2.64
CA PHE A 191 5.69 2.78 1.77
C PHE A 191 4.29 2.22 1.98
N SER A 192 3.55 2.04 0.91
CA SER A 192 2.20 1.48 0.96
C SER A 192 2.00 0.39 -0.08
N HIS A 193 1.19 -0.62 0.24
CA HIS A 193 0.83 -1.68 -0.68
C HIS A 193 -0.69 -1.71 -0.87
N SER A 194 -1.14 -1.89 -2.12
CA SER A 194 -2.53 -2.19 -2.45
C SER A 194 -3.52 -1.18 -1.84
N ALA A 195 -4.50 -1.64 -1.06
CA ALA A 195 -5.48 -0.81 -0.36
C ALA A 195 -4.87 0.09 0.75
N GLY A 196 -3.58 -0.01 1.02
CA GLY A 196 -2.83 0.94 1.85
C GLY A 196 -2.48 2.24 1.10
N GLY A 197 -2.54 2.26 -0.23
CA GLY A 197 -2.25 3.43 -1.04
C GLY A 197 -3.04 4.67 -0.63
N PRO A 198 -4.39 4.62 -0.53
CA PRO A 198 -5.20 5.72 -0.06
C PRO A 198 -4.77 6.29 1.30
N CYS A 199 -4.37 5.44 2.25
CA CYS A 199 -3.82 5.87 3.54
C CYS A 199 -2.54 6.71 3.34
N GLY A 200 -1.65 6.30 2.42
CA GLY A 200 -0.44 7.03 2.07
C GLY A 200 -0.73 8.42 1.50
N TRP A 201 -1.61 8.50 0.50
CA TRP A 201 -2.01 9.78 -0.11
C TRP A 201 -2.64 10.75 0.89
N LEU A 202 -3.57 10.26 1.70
CA LEU A 202 -4.31 11.05 2.69
C LEU A 202 -3.41 11.50 3.85
N THR A 203 -2.47 10.67 4.28
CA THR A 203 -1.46 11.02 5.28
C THR A 203 -0.56 12.15 4.77
N ALA A 204 -0.10 12.04 3.53
CA ALA A 204 0.71 13.06 2.88
C ALA A 204 -0.05 14.37 2.68
N ASP A 205 -1.31 14.30 2.26
CA ASP A 205 -2.15 15.47 2.12
C ASP A 205 -2.37 16.20 3.45
N ALA A 206 -2.52 15.46 4.55
CA ALA A 206 -2.69 16.02 5.89
C ALA A 206 -1.40 16.60 6.49
N ARG A 207 -0.23 16.10 6.10
CA ARG A 207 1.09 16.53 6.63
C ARG A 207 2.16 16.58 5.53
N PRO A 208 1.97 17.45 4.51
CA PRO A 208 2.88 17.49 3.36
C PRO A 208 4.32 17.81 3.76
N ASP A 209 4.53 18.64 4.77
CA ASP A 209 5.86 19.03 5.25
C ASP A 209 6.59 17.90 5.99
N LEU A 210 5.90 16.84 6.38
CA LEU A 210 6.44 15.69 7.10
C LEU A 210 6.63 14.45 6.21
N VAL A 211 6.21 14.47 4.95
CA VAL A 211 6.43 13.36 4.01
C VAL A 211 7.56 13.70 3.06
N ARG A 212 8.58 12.85 3.02
CA ARG A 212 9.79 13.05 2.21
C ARG A 212 9.73 12.35 0.86
N ALA A 213 9.05 11.23 0.80
CA ALA A 213 8.74 10.50 -0.44
C ALA A 213 7.60 9.53 -0.19
N ILE A 214 6.95 9.09 -1.26
CA ILE A 214 5.93 8.04 -1.23
C ILE A 214 6.34 6.94 -2.21
N VAL A 215 6.35 5.69 -1.74
CA VAL A 215 6.46 4.49 -2.57
C VAL A 215 5.13 3.73 -2.46
N ALA A 216 4.40 3.66 -3.54
CA ALA A 216 3.12 2.99 -3.62
C ALA A 216 3.22 1.74 -4.52
N LEU A 217 3.17 0.57 -3.90
CA LEU A 217 3.29 -0.73 -4.56
C LEU A 217 1.90 -1.17 -4.98
N GLU A 218 1.61 -1.08 -6.28
CA GLU A 218 0.29 -1.36 -6.86
C GLU A 218 -0.88 -0.85 -6.01
N PRO A 219 -0.92 0.45 -5.74
CA PRO A 219 -1.92 1.03 -4.85
C PRO A 219 -3.34 0.82 -5.39
N MET A 220 -4.31 0.75 -4.49
CA MET A 220 -5.73 0.68 -4.83
C MET A 220 -6.10 1.74 -5.86
N GLY A 221 -6.75 1.31 -6.91
CA GLY A 221 -7.18 2.14 -8.03
C GLY A 221 -7.92 1.33 -9.09
N PRO A 222 -8.12 1.91 -10.27
CA PRO A 222 -7.66 3.22 -10.75
C PRO A 222 -8.32 4.41 -10.04
N PRO A 223 -7.84 5.65 -10.27
CA PRO A 223 -8.52 6.86 -9.77
C PRO A 223 -10.00 6.87 -10.17
N PHE A 224 -10.85 7.38 -9.27
CA PHE A 224 -12.30 7.43 -9.43
C PHE A 224 -12.99 6.05 -9.54
N LEU A 225 -12.30 4.98 -9.12
CA LEU A 225 -12.90 3.64 -9.10
C LEU A 225 -14.19 3.64 -8.25
N HIS A 226 -15.27 3.16 -8.85
CA HIS A 226 -16.55 2.96 -8.20
C HIS A 226 -16.95 1.48 -8.28
N ASP A 227 -17.05 0.82 -7.11
CA ASP A 227 -17.48 -0.56 -6.96
C ASP A 227 -18.53 -0.62 -5.84
N PRO A 228 -19.83 -0.46 -6.18
CA PRO A 228 -20.91 -0.42 -5.20
C PRO A 228 -21.11 -1.75 -4.48
N ASP A 229 -20.74 -2.87 -5.08
CA ASP A 229 -20.87 -4.20 -4.47
C ASP A 229 -19.95 -4.35 -3.27
N ARG A 230 -18.79 -3.71 -3.33
CA ARG A 230 -17.82 -3.63 -2.24
C ARG A 230 -17.96 -2.40 -1.36
N GLY A 231 -18.86 -1.47 -1.70
CA GLY A 231 -18.99 -0.18 -1.02
C GLY A 231 -17.84 0.79 -1.31
N LEU A 232 -17.05 0.53 -2.36
CA LEU A 232 -15.89 1.33 -2.71
C LEU A 232 -16.29 2.44 -3.68
N ASN A 233 -15.93 3.69 -3.33
CA ASN A 233 -16.05 4.84 -4.20
C ASN A 233 -14.88 5.80 -3.96
N LEU A 234 -13.90 5.79 -4.86
CA LEU A 234 -12.76 6.68 -4.81
C LEU A 234 -13.12 8.06 -5.42
N ALA A 235 -14.12 8.71 -4.86
CA ALA A 235 -14.72 9.92 -5.43
C ALA A 235 -13.75 11.12 -5.52
N TRP A 236 -12.63 11.09 -4.79
CA TRP A 236 -11.62 12.14 -4.74
C TRP A 236 -10.36 11.83 -5.56
N GLY A 237 -10.46 11.01 -6.59
CA GLY A 237 -9.34 10.52 -7.38
C GLY A 237 -8.79 9.23 -6.79
N PRO A 238 -7.63 9.23 -6.11
CA PRO A 238 -7.04 8.01 -5.55
C PRO A 238 -7.55 7.66 -4.13
N ALA A 239 -8.57 8.37 -3.63
CA ALA A 239 -9.10 8.17 -2.28
C ALA A 239 -10.63 8.34 -2.21
N ALA A 240 -11.24 7.74 -1.18
CA ALA A 240 -12.67 7.90 -0.85
C ALA A 240 -12.94 9.04 0.13
N ALA A 241 -11.90 9.64 0.72
CA ALA A 241 -11.96 10.81 1.57
C ALA A 241 -11.35 12.03 0.87
N PRO A 242 -11.72 13.27 1.28
CA PRO A 242 -11.24 14.49 0.65
C PRO A 242 -9.71 14.61 0.60
N LEU A 243 -9.21 15.04 -0.56
CA LEU A 243 -7.86 15.53 -0.79
C LEU A 243 -7.88 17.03 -1.05
N THR A 244 -6.79 17.71 -0.77
CA THR A 244 -6.66 19.15 -0.92
C THR A 244 -6.35 19.53 -2.36
N TYR A 245 -7.36 20.03 -3.08
CA TYR A 245 -7.23 20.53 -4.44
C TYR A 245 -6.98 22.04 -4.49
N ASP A 246 -6.36 22.50 -5.57
CA ASP A 246 -6.22 23.91 -5.95
C ASP A 246 -6.61 24.08 -7.43
N PRO A 247 -7.66 24.85 -7.76
CA PRO A 247 -8.62 25.52 -6.86
C PRO A 247 -9.36 24.54 -5.93
N PRO A 248 -9.80 25.02 -4.73
CA PRO A 248 -10.44 24.15 -3.73
C PRO A 248 -11.67 23.40 -4.26
N VAL A 249 -11.87 22.20 -3.77
CA VAL A 249 -13.05 21.34 -4.00
C VAL A 249 -13.70 21.04 -2.65
N SER A 250 -14.98 21.32 -2.52
CA SER A 250 -15.77 21.02 -1.32
C SER A 250 -16.63 19.77 -1.46
N ASP A 251 -17.00 19.45 -2.70
CA ASP A 251 -17.77 18.25 -3.05
C ASP A 251 -17.11 17.57 -4.27
N PRO A 252 -16.95 16.25 -4.30
CA PRO A 252 -16.30 15.56 -5.40
C PRO A 252 -17.04 15.73 -6.76
N SER A 253 -18.33 16.07 -6.76
CA SER A 253 -19.07 16.37 -7.99
C SER A 253 -18.59 17.66 -8.71
N GLU A 254 -17.79 18.50 -8.04
CA GLU A 254 -17.14 19.66 -8.66
C GLU A 254 -15.94 19.25 -9.54
N LEU A 255 -15.42 18.03 -9.39
CA LEU A 255 -14.40 17.46 -10.26
C LEU A 255 -15.06 17.05 -11.58
N ARG A 256 -14.83 17.82 -12.63
CA ARG A 256 -15.27 17.44 -13.97
C ARG A 256 -14.36 16.35 -14.50
N LEU A 257 -14.95 15.25 -14.95
CA LEU A 257 -14.21 14.08 -15.34
C LEU A 257 -14.44 13.74 -16.81
N VAL A 258 -13.39 13.27 -17.46
CA VAL A 258 -13.40 12.69 -18.79
C VAL A 258 -12.95 11.25 -18.72
N SER A 259 -13.63 10.38 -19.46
CA SER A 259 -13.34 8.95 -19.48
C SER A 259 -12.91 8.55 -20.88
N SER A 260 -11.84 7.77 -20.99
CA SER A 260 -11.47 7.10 -22.24
C SER A 260 -12.37 5.89 -22.51
N GLU A 261 -12.30 5.35 -23.71
CA GLU A 261 -12.79 3.98 -23.94
C GLU A 261 -11.91 2.99 -23.15
N PRO A 262 -12.48 1.90 -22.59
CA PRO A 262 -11.70 0.83 -21.99
C PRO A 262 -10.71 0.24 -23.02
N PRO A 263 -9.45 -0.05 -22.63
CA PRO A 263 -8.45 -0.59 -23.56
C PRO A 263 -8.77 -2.03 -24.02
N ALA A 264 -9.56 -2.77 -23.24
CA ALA A 264 -10.06 -4.10 -23.60
C ALA A 264 -11.35 -4.43 -22.81
N PRO A 265 -12.17 -5.38 -23.26
CA PRO A 265 -13.34 -5.84 -22.52
C PRO A 265 -12.96 -6.29 -21.10
N GLY A 266 -13.72 -5.81 -20.11
CA GLY A 266 -13.50 -6.14 -18.69
C GLY A 266 -12.42 -5.34 -17.98
N LEU A 267 -11.68 -4.47 -18.67
CA LEU A 267 -10.79 -3.50 -18.06
C LEU A 267 -11.50 -2.17 -17.79
N PRO A 268 -11.13 -1.44 -16.74
CA PRO A 268 -11.71 -0.13 -16.48
C PRO A 268 -11.26 0.90 -17.52
N PRO A 269 -12.08 1.92 -17.82
CA PRO A 269 -11.62 3.10 -18.56
C PRO A 269 -10.61 3.89 -17.74
N MET A 270 -9.72 4.65 -18.39
CA MET A 270 -8.95 5.69 -17.73
C MET A 270 -9.85 6.90 -17.49
N VAL A 271 -9.90 7.37 -16.26
CA VAL A 271 -10.67 8.54 -15.87
C VAL A 271 -9.70 9.62 -15.40
N LEU A 272 -9.78 10.80 -16.02
CA LEU A 272 -8.97 11.97 -15.71
C LEU A 272 -9.88 13.19 -15.46
N GLN A 273 -9.32 14.28 -15.00
CA GLN A 273 -10.04 15.55 -14.92
C GLN A 273 -10.18 16.18 -16.32
N GLU A 274 -11.28 16.89 -16.55
CA GLU A 274 -11.40 17.81 -17.68
C GLU A 274 -10.44 19.00 -17.50
N GLU A 275 -9.77 19.43 -18.57
CA GLU A 275 -8.87 20.59 -18.50
C GLU A 275 -9.64 21.94 -18.41
N PRO A 276 -9.14 22.90 -17.62
CA PRO A 276 -7.93 22.84 -16.81
C PRO A 276 -8.11 22.02 -15.53
N ALA A 277 -7.23 21.03 -15.34
CA ALA A 277 -7.27 20.14 -14.19
C ALA A 277 -6.92 20.87 -12.89
N ARG A 278 -7.55 20.49 -11.79
CA ARG A 278 -7.21 20.96 -10.45
C ARG A 278 -6.00 20.21 -9.92
N ARG A 279 -5.13 20.89 -9.23
CA ARG A 279 -3.88 20.31 -8.70
C ARG A 279 -4.09 19.72 -7.31
N LEU A 280 -3.41 18.63 -7.00
CA LEU A 280 -3.28 18.10 -5.65
C LEU A 280 -2.18 18.87 -4.91
N ARG A 281 -2.54 20.03 -4.37
CA ARG A 281 -1.63 21.04 -3.82
C ARG A 281 -0.62 20.46 -2.82
N ASN A 282 -1.07 19.60 -1.91
CA ASN A 282 -0.26 19.08 -0.82
C ASN A 282 0.63 17.89 -1.23
N LEU A 283 0.41 17.30 -2.40
CA LEU A 283 1.22 16.22 -2.92
C LEU A 283 2.25 16.69 -3.96
N ALA A 284 2.05 17.86 -4.54
CA ALA A 284 2.82 18.35 -5.70
C ALA A 284 4.34 18.44 -5.50
N GLY A 285 4.79 18.64 -4.26
CA GLY A 285 6.23 18.74 -3.93
C GLY A 285 6.86 17.47 -3.36
N ILE A 286 6.12 16.36 -3.32
CA ILE A 286 6.57 15.10 -2.74
C ILE A 286 6.95 14.14 -3.87
N PRO A 287 8.18 13.59 -3.93
CA PRO A 287 8.53 12.55 -4.89
C PRO A 287 7.69 11.29 -4.68
N ILE A 288 7.09 10.76 -5.75
CA ILE A 288 6.20 9.61 -5.71
C ILE A 288 6.70 8.54 -6.68
N ALA A 289 6.90 7.30 -6.20
CA ALA A 289 7.02 6.11 -7.03
C ALA A 289 5.71 5.30 -6.99
N VAL A 290 5.18 4.98 -8.15
CA VAL A 290 4.15 3.94 -8.30
C VAL A 290 4.83 2.72 -8.89
N VAL A 291 4.93 1.64 -8.12
CA VAL A 291 5.63 0.41 -8.52
C VAL A 291 4.62 -0.59 -9.06
N SER A 292 4.91 -1.19 -10.21
CA SER A 292 4.04 -2.15 -10.89
C SER A 292 4.81 -3.41 -11.28
N ALA A 293 4.16 -4.57 -11.14
CA ALA A 293 4.69 -5.89 -11.50
C ALA A 293 4.10 -6.38 -12.83
N GLU A 294 4.95 -6.99 -13.67
CA GLU A 294 4.57 -7.37 -15.04
C GLU A 294 3.50 -8.46 -15.14
N ALA A 295 3.46 -9.36 -14.15
CA ALA A 295 2.49 -10.46 -14.11
C ALA A 295 1.23 -10.14 -13.29
N SER A 296 1.15 -8.94 -12.76
CA SER A 296 -0.03 -8.48 -12.02
C SER A 296 -1.17 -8.09 -12.96
N ARG A 297 -2.40 -8.30 -12.51
CA ARG A 297 -3.59 -7.77 -13.20
C ARG A 297 -3.59 -6.24 -13.30
N PHE A 298 -2.89 -5.55 -12.40
CA PHE A 298 -2.81 -4.09 -12.35
C PHE A 298 -1.99 -3.51 -13.51
N VAL A 299 -1.10 -4.30 -14.14
CA VAL A 299 -0.28 -3.86 -15.27
C VAL A 299 -1.11 -3.30 -16.44
N HIS A 300 -2.34 -3.78 -16.62
CA HIS A 300 -3.21 -3.34 -17.71
C HIS A 300 -3.72 -1.90 -17.56
N PHE A 301 -3.61 -1.32 -16.36
CA PHE A 301 -4.00 0.05 -16.05
C PHE A 301 -3.04 0.73 -15.07
N ASP A 302 -1.80 0.24 -14.96
CA ASP A 302 -0.77 0.76 -14.06
C ASP A 302 -0.41 2.23 -14.33
N GLY A 303 -0.59 2.68 -15.58
CA GLY A 303 -0.38 4.07 -15.97
C GLY A 303 -1.50 5.04 -15.59
N TYR A 304 -2.68 4.57 -15.14
CA TYR A 304 -3.83 5.45 -14.91
C TYR A 304 -3.65 6.37 -13.69
N LEU A 305 -3.14 5.81 -12.61
CA LEU A 305 -2.85 6.60 -11.41
C LEU A 305 -1.69 7.58 -11.63
N PRO A 306 -0.55 7.19 -12.21
CA PRO A 306 0.50 8.15 -12.60
C PRO A 306 -0.03 9.27 -13.49
N ALA A 307 -0.78 8.97 -14.54
CA ALA A 307 -1.35 9.97 -15.43
C ALA A 307 -2.26 10.98 -14.69
N PHE A 308 -3.09 10.50 -13.77
CA PHE A 308 -3.91 11.37 -12.93
C PHE A 308 -3.04 12.24 -12.00
N LEU A 309 -2.03 11.67 -11.35
CA LEU A 309 -1.13 12.40 -10.44
C LEU A 309 -0.29 13.45 -11.21
N GLU A 310 0.22 13.11 -12.39
CA GLU A 310 0.90 14.06 -13.27
C GLU A 310 -0.01 15.22 -13.69
N GLN A 311 -1.23 14.91 -14.14
CA GLN A 311 -2.25 15.92 -14.47
C GLN A 311 -2.55 16.82 -13.27
N ALA A 312 -2.60 16.22 -12.07
CA ALA A 312 -2.79 16.97 -10.81
C ALA A 312 -1.52 17.68 -10.30
N GLY A 313 -0.43 17.68 -11.09
CA GLY A 313 0.81 18.42 -10.81
C GLY A 313 1.74 17.79 -9.80
N CYS A 314 1.67 16.48 -9.59
CA CYS A 314 2.57 15.73 -8.70
C CYS A 314 3.86 15.31 -9.45
N ASP A 315 4.96 15.16 -8.69
CA ASP A 315 6.22 14.54 -9.17
C ASP A 315 6.12 13.02 -8.99
N VAL A 316 5.65 12.33 -10.01
CA VAL A 316 5.41 10.89 -9.98
C VAL A 316 6.21 10.14 -11.04
N GLU A 317 6.75 8.98 -10.67
CA GLU A 317 7.42 8.04 -11.56
C GLU A 317 6.71 6.68 -11.50
N LEU A 318 6.35 6.14 -12.67
CA LEU A 318 5.91 4.75 -12.79
C LEU A 318 7.13 3.85 -12.91
N VAL A 319 7.38 3.05 -11.89
CA VAL A 319 8.49 2.09 -11.81
C VAL A 319 7.95 0.69 -12.14
N ARG A 320 8.06 0.29 -13.41
CA ARG A 320 7.75 -1.09 -13.81
C ARG A 320 8.92 -1.98 -13.48
N LEU A 321 8.70 -3.03 -12.71
CA LEU A 321 9.75 -3.98 -12.29
C LEU A 321 10.41 -4.66 -13.49
N GLY A 322 9.64 -5.03 -14.51
CA GLY A 322 10.16 -5.61 -15.75
C GLY A 322 11.17 -4.71 -16.46
N ASP A 323 10.96 -3.39 -16.47
CA ASP A 323 11.89 -2.41 -17.05
C ASP A 323 13.20 -2.29 -16.23
N ARG A 324 13.20 -2.80 -15.02
CA ARG A 324 14.35 -2.85 -14.10
C ARG A 324 15.00 -4.24 -14.03
N GLY A 325 14.59 -5.17 -14.91
CA GLY A 325 15.10 -6.53 -14.98
C GLY A 325 14.55 -7.49 -13.91
N ILE A 326 13.49 -7.10 -13.20
CA ILE A 326 12.81 -7.92 -12.21
C ILE A 326 11.56 -8.50 -12.84
N HIS A 327 11.54 -9.82 -13.02
CA HIS A 327 10.51 -10.52 -13.78
C HIS A 327 9.77 -11.58 -12.97
N GLY A 328 8.54 -11.86 -13.39
CA GLY A 328 7.70 -12.92 -12.84
C GLY A 328 6.91 -12.55 -11.60
N ASN A 329 6.99 -11.31 -11.15
CA ASN A 329 6.23 -10.83 -10.00
C ASN A 329 4.81 -10.44 -10.36
N ALA A 330 3.89 -10.67 -9.42
CA ALA A 330 2.51 -10.22 -9.45
C ALA A 330 2.20 -9.30 -8.26
N HIS A 331 0.93 -9.22 -7.85
CA HIS A 331 0.51 -8.31 -6.78
C HIS A 331 1.18 -8.58 -5.42
N GLY A 332 1.66 -9.79 -5.20
CA GLY A 332 2.36 -10.21 -3.98
C GLY A 332 3.84 -9.83 -3.91
N MET A 333 4.32 -8.91 -4.72
CA MET A 333 5.75 -8.55 -4.86
C MET A 333 6.49 -8.29 -3.55
N ILE A 334 5.80 -7.96 -2.45
CA ILE A 334 6.41 -7.72 -1.13
C ILE A 334 6.71 -9.01 -0.35
N PHE A 335 6.20 -10.17 -0.78
CA PHE A 335 6.41 -11.47 -0.16
C PHE A 335 6.72 -12.61 -1.15
N GLU A 336 6.75 -12.34 -2.45
CA GLU A 336 7.16 -13.30 -3.48
C GLU A 336 8.64 -13.69 -3.36
N GLU A 337 9.09 -14.74 -4.08
CA GLU A 337 10.42 -15.33 -3.90
C GLU A 337 11.56 -14.32 -3.93
N ASN A 338 11.49 -13.37 -4.87
CA ASN A 338 12.52 -12.34 -5.09
C ASN A 338 12.15 -10.97 -4.49
N HIS A 339 11.29 -10.91 -3.48
CA HIS A 339 10.83 -9.66 -2.86
C HIS A 339 11.97 -8.75 -2.38
N ARG A 340 13.14 -9.33 -2.07
CA ARG A 340 14.34 -8.59 -1.70
C ARG A 340 14.95 -7.83 -2.88
N GLU A 341 14.93 -8.41 -4.08
CA GLU A 341 15.37 -7.71 -5.30
C GLU A 341 14.42 -6.55 -5.63
N VAL A 342 13.10 -6.75 -5.44
CA VAL A 342 12.10 -5.69 -5.56
C VAL A 342 12.39 -4.56 -4.57
N LEU A 343 12.71 -4.87 -3.31
CA LEU A 343 13.12 -3.89 -2.30
C LEU A 343 14.36 -3.11 -2.77
N GLY A 344 15.35 -3.79 -3.38
CA GLY A 344 16.55 -3.15 -3.92
C GLY A 344 16.22 -2.10 -4.99
N VAL A 345 15.29 -2.38 -5.90
CA VAL A 345 14.81 -1.39 -6.89
C VAL A 345 14.20 -0.17 -6.22
N VAL A 346 13.37 -0.41 -5.18
CA VAL A 346 12.71 0.67 -4.43
C VAL A 346 13.72 1.53 -3.68
N LEU A 347 14.70 0.92 -3.02
CA LEU A 347 15.73 1.65 -2.27
C LEU A 347 16.63 2.46 -3.22
N ASN A 348 17.04 1.92 -4.35
CA ASN A 348 17.81 2.65 -5.36
C ASN A 348 17.05 3.88 -5.87
N TRP A 349 15.74 3.76 -6.09
CA TRP A 349 14.90 4.90 -6.46
C TRP A 349 14.87 5.94 -5.32
N LEU A 350 14.66 5.50 -4.09
CA LEU A 350 14.57 6.38 -2.91
C LEU A 350 15.88 7.15 -2.67
N GLU A 351 17.02 6.48 -2.76
CA GLU A 351 18.34 7.09 -2.63
C GLU A 351 18.59 8.14 -3.72
N GLY A 352 18.18 7.86 -4.95
CA GLY A 352 18.27 8.82 -6.04
C GLY A 352 17.42 10.08 -5.84
N ARG A 353 16.35 10.01 -5.03
CA ARG A 353 15.47 11.15 -4.74
C ARG A 353 15.81 11.89 -3.45
N LEU A 354 16.39 11.24 -2.45
CA LEU A 354 16.68 11.81 -1.13
C LEU A 354 18.18 11.91 -0.82
N GLY A 355 19.05 11.30 -1.61
CA GLY A 355 20.49 11.22 -1.38
C GLY A 355 21.31 12.39 -1.94
N GLY A 356 20.65 13.53 -2.27
CA GLY A 356 21.28 14.76 -2.70
C GLY A 356 21.61 15.73 -1.54
#